data_bed05996598cdb42c57b39d396f49eb2
#
_entry.id   bed05996598cdb42c57b39d396f49eb2
#
_cell.length_a   1.000
_cell.length_b   1.000
_cell.length_c   1.000
_cell.angle_alpha   90.00
_cell.angle_beta   90.00
_cell.angle_gamma   90.00
#
_symmetry.space_group_name_H-M   'P 1'
#
loop_
_entity.id
_entity.type
_entity.pdbx_description
1 polymer ?
#
loop_
_entity_poly.entity_id
_entity_poly.type
_entity_poly.pdbx_seq_one_letter_code
_entity_poly.pdbx_strand_id
1 'polypeptide(L)'
;LTVFVRRSFPFFPEFRYKKENNTMEQGTLRLKTGLAEMLKGGVIMDVTTPEQAKIAQDAGACAVMALERVPADIRAAGGVARMADPTIVERIMKAVTIPVMAKARIGHFVEARILEALGVDYIDESEVLTPADDKHHINKRDFTVPFVCGCRNLGEALRRIAEGAAMIRTKGEPGTGNVIEAVRHCRQVLDDIRRLCALPEDEVANYAKEIGAPLEICLLVRKEGRLPVVNFAAGGIATPADAALMM
;
A
#
# COMPACT_ATOMS: atom_id res chain seq x y z
N LEU A 1 10.88 -5.15 -5.33
CA LEU A 1 11.34 -4.03 -4.54
C LEU A 1 10.26 -2.95 -4.53
N THR A 2 9.89 -2.47 -3.36
CA THR A 2 8.85 -1.47 -3.15
C THR A 2 9.45 -0.27 -2.43
N VAL A 3 9.19 0.95 -2.93
CA VAL A 3 9.86 2.17 -2.47
C VAL A 3 8.89 3.29 -2.15
N PHE A 4 9.12 4.00 -1.04
CA PHE A 4 8.36 5.18 -0.66
C PHE A 4 8.81 6.42 -1.45
N VAL A 5 7.84 7.10 -2.08
CA VAL A 5 8.10 8.36 -2.78
C VAL A 5 8.24 9.49 -1.76
N ARG A 6 9.47 10.02 -1.62
CA ARG A 6 9.74 11.18 -0.77
C ARG A 6 9.67 12.46 -1.60
N ARG A 7 8.76 13.37 -1.27
CA ARG A 7 8.93 14.79 -1.60
C ARG A 7 9.21 15.56 -0.32
N SER A 8 10.37 16.20 -0.28
CA SER A 8 10.69 17.20 0.73
C SER A 8 9.81 18.43 0.52
N PHE A 9 8.95 18.72 1.50
CA PHE A 9 8.32 20.02 1.68
C PHE A 9 8.76 20.61 3.03
N PRO A 10 8.97 21.92 3.12
CA PRO A 10 9.51 22.56 4.30
C PRO A 10 8.48 22.65 5.43
N PHE A 11 8.97 22.44 6.61
CA PHE A 11 8.47 22.88 7.91
C PHE A 11 7.01 22.52 8.28
N PHE A 12 6.87 21.53 9.15
CA PHE A 12 5.64 21.29 9.92
C PHE A 12 5.63 22.15 11.17
N PRO A 13 4.50 22.83 11.52
CA PRO A 13 4.31 23.34 12.86
C PRO A 13 4.12 22.17 13.83
N GLU A 14 4.80 22.25 14.98
CA GLU A 14 4.67 21.30 16.08
C GLU A 14 3.20 21.15 16.49
N PHE A 15 2.62 20.00 16.27
CA PHE A 15 1.37 19.61 16.90
C PHE A 15 1.65 19.33 18.38
N ARG A 16 1.33 20.30 19.26
CA ARG A 16 1.24 20.06 20.70
C ARG A 16 0.16 19.05 20.98
N TYR A 17 0.56 17.84 21.31
CA TYR A 17 -0.32 16.80 21.86
C TYR A 17 -0.92 17.31 23.18
N LYS A 18 -2.22 17.61 23.20
CA LYS A 18 -3.00 17.52 24.44
C LYS A 18 -3.14 16.06 24.79
N LYS A 19 -2.57 15.66 25.93
CA LYS A 19 -2.80 14.34 26.56
C LYS A 19 -4.27 14.30 27.00
N GLU A 20 -5.15 13.89 26.12
CA GLU A 20 -6.41 13.29 26.50
C GLU A 20 -6.16 11.79 26.66
N ASN A 21 -6.62 11.22 27.78
CA ASN A 21 -6.58 9.79 28.06
C ASN A 21 -7.46 9.04 27.05
N ASN A 22 -6.97 8.84 25.85
CA ASN A 22 -7.59 7.98 24.83
C ASN A 22 -6.72 6.74 24.68
N THR A 23 -7.10 5.66 25.34
CA THR A 23 -6.73 4.32 24.92
C THR A 23 -7.19 4.19 23.47
N MET A 24 -6.25 4.17 22.51
CA MET A 24 -6.59 3.96 21.11
C MET A 24 -7.19 2.58 20.97
N GLU A 25 -8.47 2.51 20.61
CA GLU A 25 -9.14 1.23 20.34
C GLU A 25 -8.40 0.53 19.19
N GLN A 26 -8.08 -0.75 19.36
CA GLN A 26 -7.45 -1.56 18.33
C GLN A 26 -8.30 -1.54 17.05
N GLY A 27 -7.64 -1.46 15.89
CA GLY A 27 -8.30 -1.54 14.59
C GLY A 27 -8.93 -0.25 14.07
N THR A 28 -8.81 0.88 14.78
CA THR A 28 -9.27 2.17 14.24
C THR A 28 -8.46 2.59 13.01
N LEU A 29 -9.07 3.29 12.06
CA LEU A 29 -8.37 3.81 10.87
C LEU A 29 -7.19 4.70 11.26
N ARG A 30 -7.33 5.49 12.33
CA ARG A 30 -6.26 6.36 12.85
C ARG A 30 -5.05 5.56 13.30
N LEU A 31 -5.24 4.43 14.00
CA LEU A 31 -4.14 3.55 14.39
C LEU A 31 -3.49 2.91 13.17
N LYS A 32 -4.30 2.38 12.25
CA LYS A 32 -3.83 1.72 11.03
C LYS A 32 -2.99 2.66 10.15
N THR A 33 -3.44 3.91 9.96
CA THR A 33 -2.68 4.91 9.18
C THR A 33 -1.43 5.38 9.93
N GLY A 34 -1.48 5.48 11.26
CA GLY A 34 -0.31 5.78 12.09
C GLY A 34 0.79 4.73 11.97
N LEU A 35 0.42 3.44 11.98
CA LEU A 35 1.36 2.35 11.73
C LEU A 35 1.98 2.44 10.32
N ALA A 36 1.18 2.77 9.32
CA ALA A 36 1.64 2.95 7.95
C ALA A 36 2.64 4.11 7.80
N GLU A 37 2.43 5.23 8.51
CA GLU A 37 3.36 6.39 8.49
C GLU A 37 4.77 6.03 9.00
N MET A 38 4.90 5.01 9.86
CA MET A 38 6.22 4.54 10.35
C MET A 38 7.09 3.94 9.24
N LEU A 39 6.51 3.49 8.14
CA LEU A 39 7.23 2.90 7.02
C LEU A 39 7.66 3.93 5.97
N LYS A 40 7.24 5.18 6.12
CA LYS A 40 7.48 6.25 5.15
C LYS A 40 8.98 6.54 4.97
N GLY A 41 9.40 6.63 3.71
CA GLY A 41 10.81 6.88 3.33
C GLY A 41 11.69 5.63 3.41
N GLY A 42 11.11 4.45 3.69
CA GLY A 42 11.82 3.18 3.71
C GLY A 42 11.60 2.34 2.46
N VAL A 43 12.22 1.18 2.44
CA VAL A 43 12.11 0.17 1.38
C VAL A 43 11.43 -1.06 1.95
N ILE A 44 10.43 -1.58 1.23
CA ILE A 44 9.79 -2.85 1.53
C ILE A 44 10.32 -3.89 0.54
N MET A 45 10.88 -4.99 1.06
CA MET A 45 11.50 -6.04 0.24
C MET A 45 10.57 -7.23 0.07
N ASP A 46 10.37 -7.66 -1.19
CA ASP A 46 9.72 -8.94 -1.49
C ASP A 46 10.67 -10.10 -1.13
N VAL A 47 10.22 -11.06 -0.33
CA VAL A 47 11.00 -12.20 0.13
C VAL A 47 10.20 -13.50 0.06
N THR A 48 10.84 -14.61 -0.22
CA THR A 48 10.21 -15.94 -0.30
C THR A 48 10.75 -16.93 0.73
N THR A 49 11.83 -16.57 1.44
CA THR A 49 12.43 -17.41 2.48
C THR A 49 12.80 -16.60 3.71
N PRO A 50 12.93 -17.25 4.89
CA PRO A 50 13.43 -16.62 6.12
C PRO A 50 14.81 -16.00 5.96
N GLU A 51 15.69 -16.63 5.20
CA GLU A 51 17.07 -16.16 4.94
C GLU A 51 17.04 -14.84 4.16
N GLN A 52 16.21 -14.75 3.11
CA GLN A 52 16.04 -13.51 2.35
C GLN A 52 15.44 -12.39 3.22
N ALA A 53 14.49 -12.73 4.10
CA ALA A 53 13.91 -11.76 5.02
C ALA A 53 14.96 -11.20 5.98
N LYS A 54 15.83 -12.05 6.50
CA LYS A 54 16.93 -11.63 7.37
C LYS A 54 17.94 -10.74 6.63
N ILE A 55 18.33 -11.11 5.42
CA ILE A 55 19.18 -10.26 4.56
C ILE A 55 18.54 -8.89 4.33
N ALA A 56 17.24 -8.85 4.02
CA ALA A 56 16.52 -7.60 3.83
C ALA A 56 16.52 -6.73 5.08
N GLN A 57 16.26 -7.32 6.26
CA GLN A 57 16.31 -6.62 7.54
C GLN A 57 17.72 -6.08 7.83
N ASP A 58 18.73 -6.91 7.69
CA ASP A 58 20.12 -6.53 7.96
C ASP A 58 20.63 -5.44 6.98
N ALA A 59 20.03 -5.37 5.78
CA ALA A 59 20.25 -4.30 4.80
C ALA A 59 19.45 -3.01 5.08
N GLY A 60 18.62 -2.98 6.12
CA GLY A 60 17.87 -1.79 6.53
C GLY A 60 16.49 -1.63 5.87
N ALA A 61 15.89 -2.69 5.36
CA ALA A 61 14.50 -2.66 4.94
C ALA A 61 13.59 -2.28 6.11
N CYS A 62 12.57 -1.44 5.86
CA CYS A 62 11.62 -1.06 6.90
C CYS A 62 10.50 -2.09 7.10
N ALA A 63 10.28 -2.96 6.14
CA ALA A 63 9.35 -4.09 6.18
C ALA A 63 9.73 -5.13 5.11
N VAL A 64 9.18 -6.32 5.21
CA VAL A 64 9.23 -7.33 4.17
C VAL A 64 7.84 -7.73 3.72
N MET A 65 7.72 -8.11 2.44
CA MET A 65 6.52 -8.71 1.86
C MET A 65 6.75 -10.21 1.70
N ALA A 66 6.09 -11.01 2.52
CA ALA A 66 6.18 -12.46 2.47
C ALA A 66 5.40 -13.02 1.27
N LEU A 67 6.09 -13.71 0.40
CA LEU A 67 5.55 -14.32 -0.83
C LEU A 67 5.93 -15.81 -0.90
N GLU A 68 5.13 -16.59 -1.60
CA GLU A 68 5.51 -17.93 -2.01
C GLU A 68 6.35 -17.89 -3.30
N ARG A 69 5.98 -16.99 -4.22
CA ARG A 69 6.67 -16.74 -5.48
C ARG A 69 6.74 -15.23 -5.73
N VAL A 70 7.88 -14.77 -6.23
CA VAL A 70 7.99 -13.37 -6.64
C VAL A 70 7.15 -13.10 -7.92
N PRO A 71 6.73 -11.84 -8.18
CA PRO A 71 5.88 -11.51 -9.33
C PRO A 71 6.44 -11.99 -10.68
N ALA A 72 7.76 -12.03 -10.85
CA ALA A 72 8.40 -12.54 -12.06
C ALA A 72 8.11 -14.04 -12.28
N ASP A 73 8.20 -14.85 -11.22
CA ASP A 73 7.94 -16.28 -11.27
C ASP A 73 6.45 -16.56 -11.48
N ILE A 74 5.56 -15.77 -10.86
CA ILE A 74 4.12 -15.86 -11.09
C ILE A 74 3.81 -15.60 -12.57
N ARG A 75 4.40 -14.57 -13.15
CA ARG A 75 4.24 -14.23 -14.58
C ARG A 75 4.77 -15.31 -15.50
N ALA A 76 5.91 -15.91 -15.19
CA ALA A 76 6.52 -16.96 -16.00
C ALA A 76 5.76 -18.29 -15.91
N ALA A 77 5.27 -18.65 -14.73
CA ALA A 77 4.56 -19.90 -14.51
C ALA A 77 3.13 -19.90 -15.05
N GLY A 78 2.49 -18.71 -15.10
CA GLY A 78 1.07 -18.58 -15.43
C GLY A 78 0.16 -19.25 -14.41
N GLY A 79 -1.13 -19.42 -14.79
CA GLY A 79 -2.12 -20.07 -13.94
C GLY A 79 -2.66 -19.16 -12.82
N VAL A 80 -3.26 -19.79 -11.80
CA VAL A 80 -3.88 -19.09 -10.67
C VAL A 80 -2.85 -18.83 -9.58
N ALA A 81 -2.57 -17.55 -9.33
CA ALA A 81 -1.73 -17.11 -8.21
C ALA A 81 -2.61 -16.84 -6.98
N ARG A 82 -2.28 -17.48 -5.86
CA ARG A 82 -3.01 -17.40 -4.58
C ARG A 82 -2.15 -16.79 -3.48
N MET A 83 -2.76 -16.59 -2.33
CA MET A 83 -2.07 -16.28 -1.07
C MET A 83 -0.91 -17.28 -0.84
N ALA A 84 0.20 -16.82 -0.29
CA ALA A 84 1.30 -17.69 0.12
C ALA A 84 0.83 -18.71 1.18
N ASP A 85 1.48 -19.90 1.19
CA ASP A 85 1.22 -20.89 2.23
C ASP A 85 1.46 -20.27 3.63
N PRO A 86 0.50 -20.41 4.56
CA PRO A 86 0.63 -19.89 5.94
C PRO A 86 1.93 -20.27 6.62
N THR A 87 2.46 -21.47 6.38
CA THR A 87 3.72 -21.93 7.00
C THR A 87 4.94 -21.16 6.50
N ILE A 88 4.92 -20.67 5.26
CA ILE A 88 5.97 -19.79 4.71
C ILE A 88 5.93 -18.44 5.41
N VAL A 89 4.72 -17.85 5.52
CA VAL A 89 4.51 -16.56 6.18
C VAL A 89 4.96 -16.63 7.64
N GLU A 90 4.54 -17.65 8.39
CA GLU A 90 4.97 -17.84 9.79
C GLU A 90 6.48 -17.98 9.95
N ARG A 91 7.14 -18.72 9.07
CA ARG A 91 8.60 -18.90 9.13
C ARG A 91 9.33 -17.57 8.88
N ILE A 92 8.85 -16.76 7.94
CA ILE A 92 9.39 -15.42 7.68
C ILE A 92 9.15 -14.52 8.90
N MET A 93 7.95 -14.50 9.48
CA MET A 93 7.64 -13.71 10.69
C MET A 93 8.54 -14.07 11.88
N LYS A 94 8.87 -15.35 12.06
CA LYS A 94 9.79 -15.81 13.13
C LYS A 94 11.25 -15.43 12.89
N ALA A 95 11.64 -15.11 11.66
CA ALA A 95 13.03 -14.81 11.29
C ALA A 95 13.41 -13.33 11.45
N VAL A 96 12.45 -12.42 11.45
CA VAL A 96 12.70 -10.97 11.47
C VAL A 96 11.94 -10.26 12.59
N THR A 97 12.39 -9.05 12.92
CA THR A 97 11.74 -8.16 13.90
C THR A 97 11.10 -6.94 13.25
N ILE A 98 11.36 -6.73 11.97
CA ILE A 98 10.68 -5.69 11.17
C ILE A 98 9.29 -6.19 10.73
N PRO A 99 8.34 -5.28 10.43
CA PRO A 99 7.00 -5.64 10.00
C PRO A 99 6.98 -6.59 8.80
N VAL A 100 6.06 -7.56 8.86
CA VAL A 100 5.82 -8.53 7.79
C VAL A 100 4.47 -8.28 7.16
N MET A 101 4.46 -8.09 5.86
CA MET A 101 3.26 -7.97 5.04
C MET A 101 3.01 -9.28 4.29
N ALA A 102 1.76 -9.58 3.98
CA ALA A 102 1.40 -10.69 3.10
C ALA A 102 0.26 -10.30 2.17
N LYS A 103 0.15 -11.01 1.02
CA LYS A 103 -0.83 -10.70 -0.02
C LYS A 103 -2.07 -11.59 0.08
N ALA A 104 -3.25 -10.94 0.00
CA ALA A 104 -4.53 -11.59 -0.25
C ALA A 104 -5.02 -11.26 -1.68
N ARG A 105 -5.78 -12.16 -2.30
CA ARG A 105 -6.44 -11.91 -3.57
C ARG A 105 -7.52 -10.83 -3.43
N ILE A 106 -7.70 -10.02 -4.46
CA ILE A 106 -8.79 -9.04 -4.50
C ILE A 106 -10.14 -9.74 -4.25
N GLY A 107 -10.90 -9.23 -3.27
CA GLY A 107 -12.22 -9.74 -2.88
C GLY A 107 -12.20 -11.02 -2.03
N HIS A 108 -11.04 -11.62 -1.78
CA HIS A 108 -10.96 -12.87 -1.02
C HIS A 108 -10.84 -12.63 0.50
N PHE A 109 -11.95 -12.27 1.14
CA PHE A 109 -11.98 -11.94 2.57
C PHE A 109 -11.50 -13.09 3.49
N VAL A 110 -11.66 -14.36 3.07
CA VAL A 110 -11.19 -15.51 3.87
C VAL A 110 -9.66 -15.58 3.90
N GLU A 111 -8.97 -15.34 2.77
CA GLU A 111 -7.50 -15.22 2.78
C GLU A 111 -7.04 -14.12 3.73
N ALA A 112 -7.71 -12.96 3.70
CA ALA A 112 -7.39 -11.88 4.64
C ALA A 112 -7.64 -12.26 6.10
N ARG A 113 -8.69 -13.03 6.41
CA ARG A 113 -8.93 -13.55 7.77
C ARG A 113 -7.85 -14.53 8.22
N ILE A 114 -7.35 -15.38 7.32
CA ILE A 114 -6.24 -16.28 7.61
C ILE A 114 -4.99 -15.47 7.94
N LEU A 115 -4.64 -14.46 7.14
CA LEU A 115 -3.49 -13.62 7.37
C LEU A 115 -3.60 -12.80 8.66
N GLU A 116 -4.78 -12.26 8.96
CA GLU A 116 -5.04 -11.57 10.24
C GLU A 116 -4.87 -12.51 11.43
N ALA A 117 -5.37 -13.75 11.33
CA ALA A 117 -5.24 -14.77 12.39
C ALA A 117 -3.78 -15.22 12.57
N LEU A 118 -2.97 -15.22 11.52
CA LEU A 118 -1.52 -15.47 11.59
C LEU A 118 -0.77 -14.34 12.31
N GLY A 119 -1.37 -13.14 12.38
CA GLY A 119 -0.78 -11.98 13.02
C GLY A 119 0.19 -11.20 12.13
N VAL A 120 -0.01 -11.18 10.82
CA VAL A 120 0.77 -10.31 9.92
C VAL A 120 0.51 -8.83 10.26
N ASP A 121 1.51 -7.99 10.05
CA ASP A 121 1.42 -6.57 10.40
C ASP A 121 0.60 -5.76 9.39
N TYR A 122 0.57 -6.20 8.11
CA TYR A 122 -0.21 -5.58 7.03
C TYR A 122 -0.68 -6.63 6.03
N ILE A 123 -1.85 -6.40 5.44
CA ILE A 123 -2.38 -7.21 4.33
C ILE A 123 -2.39 -6.38 3.06
N ASP A 124 -1.71 -6.85 2.00
CA ASP A 124 -1.79 -6.26 0.66
C ASP A 124 -2.87 -6.98 -0.14
N GLU A 125 -4.04 -6.34 -0.32
CA GLU A 125 -5.06 -6.80 -1.26
C GLU A 125 -4.58 -6.50 -2.68
N SER A 126 -4.04 -7.53 -3.34
CA SER A 126 -3.10 -7.34 -4.44
C SER A 126 -3.59 -7.90 -5.77
N GLU A 127 -3.48 -7.05 -6.80
CA GLU A 127 -3.69 -7.41 -8.21
C GLU A 127 -2.59 -8.32 -8.81
N VAL A 128 -1.48 -8.52 -8.10
CA VAL A 128 -0.43 -9.48 -8.50
C VAL A 128 -0.94 -10.90 -8.41
N LEU A 129 -1.83 -11.16 -7.45
CA LEU A 129 -2.55 -12.44 -7.34
C LEU A 129 -3.77 -12.45 -8.25
N THR A 130 -4.24 -13.65 -8.60
CA THR A 130 -5.46 -13.80 -9.40
C THR A 130 -6.67 -13.31 -8.59
N PRO A 131 -7.44 -12.31 -9.05
CA PRO A 131 -8.61 -11.84 -8.33
C PRO A 131 -9.61 -12.97 -8.03
N ALA A 132 -10.23 -12.91 -6.87
CA ALA A 132 -11.33 -13.80 -6.49
C ALA A 132 -12.69 -13.17 -6.78
N ASP A 133 -12.76 -11.83 -6.80
CA ASP A 133 -13.93 -11.05 -7.19
C ASP A 133 -13.48 -9.93 -8.13
N ASP A 134 -14.17 -9.75 -9.24
CA ASP A 134 -13.87 -8.71 -10.23
C ASP A 134 -14.56 -7.37 -9.94
N LYS A 135 -15.54 -7.36 -9.04
CA LYS A 135 -16.36 -6.19 -8.69
C LYS A 135 -16.09 -5.64 -7.31
N HIS A 136 -15.90 -6.53 -6.33
CA HIS A 136 -15.84 -6.14 -4.93
C HIS A 136 -14.45 -6.36 -4.34
N HIS A 137 -13.93 -5.32 -3.71
CA HIS A 137 -12.78 -5.42 -2.83
C HIS A 137 -13.22 -5.82 -1.42
N ILE A 138 -12.27 -6.33 -0.64
CA ILE A 138 -12.50 -6.67 0.77
C ILE A 138 -12.94 -5.42 1.55
N ASN A 139 -13.95 -5.54 2.42
CA ASN A 139 -14.30 -4.49 3.37
C ASN A 139 -13.25 -4.43 4.50
N LYS A 140 -12.33 -3.48 4.41
CA LYS A 140 -11.18 -3.36 5.32
C LYS A 140 -11.55 -2.85 6.71
N ARG A 141 -12.78 -2.35 6.87
CA ARG A 141 -13.31 -1.90 8.17
C ARG A 141 -13.62 -3.07 9.11
N ASP A 142 -13.81 -4.26 8.55
CA ASP A 142 -14.11 -5.48 9.32
C ASP A 142 -12.85 -6.12 9.95
N PHE A 143 -11.67 -5.55 9.71
CA PHE A 143 -10.37 -6.06 10.14
C PHE A 143 -9.68 -5.10 11.11
N THR A 144 -8.86 -5.63 12.00
CA THR A 144 -7.99 -4.85 12.89
C THR A 144 -6.66 -4.51 12.23
N VAL A 145 -6.16 -5.39 11.37
CA VAL A 145 -4.92 -5.22 10.61
C VAL A 145 -5.06 -4.16 9.52
N PRO A 146 -4.05 -3.30 9.28
CA PRO A 146 -4.04 -2.33 8.19
C PRO A 146 -3.91 -2.99 6.82
N PHE A 147 -4.62 -2.43 5.84
CA PHE A 147 -4.58 -2.89 4.46
C PHE A 147 -3.80 -1.94 3.55
N VAL A 148 -3.07 -2.54 2.62
CA VAL A 148 -2.45 -1.90 1.45
C VAL A 148 -3.27 -2.24 0.22
N CYS A 149 -3.48 -1.27 -0.68
CA CYS A 149 -4.15 -1.51 -1.96
C CYS A 149 -3.44 -0.80 -3.10
N GLY A 150 -3.49 -1.40 -4.28
CA GLY A 150 -2.91 -0.85 -5.49
C GLY A 150 -3.78 0.21 -6.16
N CYS A 151 -3.14 1.18 -6.84
CA CYS A 151 -3.81 2.15 -7.72
C CYS A 151 -2.97 2.49 -8.95
N ARG A 152 -3.62 2.97 -10.00
CA ARG A 152 -2.98 3.56 -11.20
C ARG A 152 -3.22 5.06 -11.32
N ASN A 153 -4.27 5.56 -10.69
CA ASN A 153 -4.71 6.96 -10.73
C ASN A 153 -5.37 7.35 -9.39
N LEU A 154 -5.68 8.63 -9.25
CA LEU A 154 -6.28 9.16 -8.03
C LEU A 154 -7.67 8.55 -7.73
N GLY A 155 -8.52 8.39 -8.71
CA GLY A 155 -9.87 7.84 -8.51
C GLY A 155 -9.83 6.43 -7.90
N GLU A 156 -8.94 5.56 -8.41
CA GLU A 156 -8.74 4.22 -7.86
C GLU A 156 -8.21 4.29 -6.42
N ALA A 157 -7.22 5.17 -6.14
CA ALA A 157 -6.69 5.38 -4.80
C ALA A 157 -7.78 5.80 -3.81
N LEU A 158 -8.59 6.79 -4.17
CA LEU A 158 -9.62 7.33 -3.28
C LEU A 158 -10.75 6.32 -3.00
N ARG A 159 -11.10 5.46 -3.97
CA ARG A 159 -12.02 4.35 -3.72
C ARG A 159 -11.46 3.36 -2.69
N ARG A 160 -10.19 2.96 -2.80
CA ARG A 160 -9.53 2.05 -1.83
C ARG A 160 -9.46 2.67 -0.43
N ILE A 161 -9.15 3.96 -0.34
CA ILE A 161 -9.15 4.70 0.93
C ILE A 161 -10.57 4.74 1.54
N ALA A 162 -11.59 4.96 0.72
CA ALA A 162 -13.00 4.92 1.16
C ALA A 162 -13.39 3.56 1.75
N GLU A 163 -12.85 2.47 1.23
CA GLU A 163 -13.04 1.11 1.74
C GLU A 163 -12.23 0.82 3.02
N GLY A 164 -11.37 1.73 3.45
CA GLY A 164 -10.58 1.61 4.68
C GLY A 164 -9.12 1.19 4.46
N ALA A 165 -8.57 1.31 3.25
CA ALA A 165 -7.14 1.12 3.02
C ALA A 165 -6.33 2.15 3.80
N ALA A 166 -5.32 1.68 4.55
CA ALA A 166 -4.40 2.50 5.35
C ALA A 166 -3.14 2.92 4.60
N MET A 167 -2.88 2.27 3.48
CA MET A 167 -1.75 2.56 2.57
C MET A 167 -2.20 2.39 1.13
N ILE A 168 -1.62 3.21 0.25
CA ILE A 168 -1.79 3.09 -1.20
C ILE A 168 -0.45 2.72 -1.82
N ARG A 169 -0.50 1.84 -2.81
CA ARG A 169 0.63 1.43 -3.62
C ARG A 169 0.33 1.75 -5.09
N THR A 170 1.20 2.52 -5.75
CA THR A 170 1.10 2.64 -7.21
C THR A 170 1.51 1.31 -7.85
N LYS A 171 0.68 0.79 -8.76
CA LYS A 171 0.79 -0.60 -9.23
C LYS A 171 2.08 -0.89 -10.01
N GLY A 172 2.49 0.01 -10.90
CA GLY A 172 3.57 -0.29 -11.84
C GLY A 172 3.25 -1.50 -12.70
N GLU A 173 4.28 -2.21 -13.12
CA GLU A 173 4.18 -3.47 -13.86
C GLU A 173 5.04 -4.55 -13.17
N PRO A 174 4.49 -5.28 -12.19
CA PRO A 174 5.25 -6.25 -11.40
C PRO A 174 5.84 -7.38 -12.25
N GLY A 175 7.08 -7.80 -11.92
CA GLY A 175 7.76 -8.92 -12.58
C GLY A 175 8.42 -8.61 -13.91
N THR A 176 8.43 -7.36 -14.38
CA THR A 176 9.07 -6.96 -15.65
C THR A 176 10.51 -6.48 -15.47
N GLY A 177 10.88 -6.02 -14.28
CA GLY A 177 12.17 -5.33 -14.06
C GLY A 177 12.26 -3.97 -14.80
N ASN A 178 11.12 -3.45 -15.27
CA ASN A 178 11.03 -2.17 -15.97
C ASN A 178 10.22 -1.17 -15.13
N VAL A 179 10.88 -0.11 -14.69
CA VAL A 179 10.32 0.89 -13.77
C VAL A 179 9.35 1.87 -14.45
N ILE A 180 9.23 1.86 -15.78
CA ILE A 180 8.45 2.88 -16.53
C ILE A 180 7.01 3.02 -16.05
N GLU A 181 6.32 1.91 -15.82
CA GLU A 181 4.92 1.93 -15.37
C GLU A 181 4.79 2.42 -13.92
N ALA A 182 5.77 2.11 -13.06
CA ALA A 182 5.80 2.65 -11.69
C ALA A 182 5.91 4.19 -11.72
N VAL A 183 6.81 4.73 -12.55
CA VAL A 183 6.97 6.18 -12.76
C VAL A 183 5.67 6.78 -13.32
N ARG A 184 5.07 6.14 -14.34
CA ARG A 184 3.83 6.64 -14.97
C ARG A 184 2.68 6.73 -13.96
N HIS A 185 2.40 5.67 -13.22
CA HIS A 185 1.32 5.65 -12.23
C HIS A 185 1.57 6.61 -11.07
N CYS A 186 2.81 6.71 -10.60
CA CYS A 186 3.17 7.68 -9.57
C CYS A 186 2.92 9.12 -10.04
N ARG A 187 3.38 9.48 -11.25
CA ARG A 187 3.14 10.79 -11.85
C ARG A 187 1.66 11.06 -12.06
N GLN A 188 0.91 10.07 -12.55
CA GLN A 188 -0.54 10.20 -12.75
C GLN A 188 -1.24 10.59 -11.45
N VAL A 189 -0.98 9.87 -10.36
CA VAL A 189 -1.58 10.19 -9.05
C VAL A 189 -1.21 11.61 -8.59
N LEU A 190 0.07 12.00 -8.75
CA LEU A 190 0.53 13.33 -8.34
C LEU A 190 -0.07 14.45 -9.20
N ASP A 191 -0.21 14.24 -10.49
CA ASP A 191 -0.79 15.21 -11.41
C ASP A 191 -2.31 15.34 -11.19
N ASP A 192 -2.99 14.24 -10.95
CA ASP A 192 -4.41 14.24 -10.56
C ASP A 192 -4.65 15.01 -9.25
N ILE A 193 -3.77 14.86 -8.24
CA ILE A 193 -3.83 15.64 -7.00
C ILE A 193 -3.62 17.13 -7.29
N ARG A 194 -2.62 17.49 -8.11
CA ARG A 194 -2.39 18.89 -8.49
C ARG A 194 -3.59 19.48 -9.20
N ARG A 195 -4.18 18.72 -10.16
CA ARG A 195 -5.39 19.12 -10.88
C ARG A 195 -6.52 19.38 -9.88
N LEU A 196 -6.79 18.43 -8.97
CA LEU A 196 -7.84 18.56 -7.96
C LEU A 196 -7.64 19.79 -7.05
N CYS A 197 -6.39 20.05 -6.63
CA CYS A 197 -6.08 21.21 -5.79
C CYS A 197 -6.25 22.55 -6.51
N ALA A 198 -6.07 22.57 -7.84
CA ALA A 198 -6.21 23.77 -8.65
C ALA A 198 -7.66 24.09 -9.05
N LEU A 199 -8.60 23.14 -8.91
CA LEU A 199 -10.00 23.35 -9.27
C LEU A 199 -10.69 24.38 -8.36
N PRO A 200 -11.62 25.19 -8.87
CA PRO A 200 -12.59 25.91 -8.06
C PRO A 200 -13.40 24.92 -7.19
N GLU A 201 -13.91 25.39 -6.05
CA GLU A 201 -14.58 24.50 -5.10
C GLU A 201 -15.86 23.87 -5.64
N ASP A 202 -16.61 24.61 -6.43
CA ASP A 202 -17.84 24.18 -7.12
C ASP A 202 -17.59 23.11 -8.19
N GLU A 203 -16.37 23.02 -8.74
CA GLU A 203 -16.00 22.00 -9.72
C GLU A 203 -15.54 20.68 -9.10
N VAL A 204 -15.25 20.64 -7.80
CA VAL A 204 -14.76 19.42 -7.14
C VAL A 204 -15.76 18.29 -7.20
N ALA A 205 -17.06 18.58 -7.09
CA ALA A 205 -18.11 17.56 -7.17
C ALA A 205 -18.19 16.92 -8.57
N ASN A 206 -18.02 17.73 -9.63
CA ASN A 206 -17.98 17.24 -11.01
C ASN A 206 -16.73 16.35 -11.23
N TYR A 207 -15.58 16.80 -10.76
CA TYR A 207 -14.35 16.02 -10.86
C TYR A 207 -14.41 14.71 -10.06
N ALA A 208 -14.97 14.71 -8.85
CA ALA A 208 -15.18 13.51 -8.05
C ALA A 208 -16.01 12.46 -8.81
N LYS A 209 -17.08 12.93 -9.48
CA LYS A 209 -17.93 12.09 -10.35
C LYS A 209 -17.15 11.58 -11.56
N GLU A 210 -16.35 12.43 -12.22
CA GLU A 210 -15.53 12.06 -13.38
C GLU A 210 -14.56 10.91 -13.04
N ILE A 211 -13.86 11.01 -11.91
CA ILE A 211 -12.89 9.98 -11.48
C ILE A 211 -13.51 8.83 -10.68
N GLY A 212 -14.82 8.86 -10.44
CA GLY A 212 -15.56 7.84 -9.69
C GLY A 212 -15.09 7.71 -8.23
N ALA A 213 -14.81 8.83 -7.56
CA ALA A 213 -14.32 8.87 -6.18
C ALA A 213 -15.33 9.55 -5.23
N PRO A 214 -15.36 9.19 -3.93
CA PRO A 214 -16.19 9.87 -2.94
C PRO A 214 -15.82 11.34 -2.79
N LEU A 215 -16.83 12.21 -2.82
CA LEU A 215 -16.65 13.67 -2.75
C LEU A 215 -15.89 14.11 -1.49
N GLU A 216 -16.22 13.54 -0.34
CA GLU A 216 -15.62 13.87 0.95
C GLU A 216 -14.11 13.66 0.96
N ILE A 217 -13.65 12.58 0.30
CA ILE A 217 -12.22 12.28 0.22
C ILE A 217 -11.55 13.20 -0.81
N CYS A 218 -12.22 13.56 -1.90
CA CYS A 218 -11.71 14.56 -2.84
C CYS A 218 -11.52 15.92 -2.15
N LEU A 219 -12.49 16.37 -1.35
CA LEU A 219 -12.40 17.60 -0.58
C LEU A 219 -11.25 17.56 0.43
N LEU A 220 -11.05 16.42 1.10
CA LEU A 220 -9.93 16.22 2.02
C LEU A 220 -8.59 16.31 1.30
N VAL A 221 -8.43 15.61 0.16
CA VAL A 221 -7.20 15.66 -0.65
C VAL A 221 -6.95 17.08 -1.17
N ARG A 222 -7.97 17.77 -1.63
CA ARG A 222 -7.85 19.18 -2.06
C ARG A 222 -7.35 20.08 -0.94
N LYS A 223 -7.88 19.91 0.27
CA LYS A 223 -7.49 20.68 1.47
C LYS A 223 -6.05 20.40 1.89
N GLU A 224 -5.64 19.12 1.87
CA GLU A 224 -4.33 18.69 2.35
C GLU A 224 -3.23 18.75 1.29
N GLY A 225 -3.58 18.82 0.00
CA GLY A 225 -2.63 18.76 -1.10
C GLY A 225 -1.95 17.41 -1.29
N ARG A 226 -2.47 16.36 -0.65
CA ARG A 226 -1.89 15.01 -0.66
C ARG A 226 -2.94 13.95 -0.34
N LEU A 227 -2.60 12.67 -0.57
CA LEU A 227 -3.42 11.57 -0.06
C LEU A 227 -3.44 11.58 1.48
N PRO A 228 -4.58 11.24 2.10
CA PRO A 228 -4.70 11.16 3.57
C PRO A 228 -4.00 9.91 4.16
N VAL A 229 -3.40 9.08 3.32
CA VAL A 229 -2.65 7.87 3.69
C VAL A 229 -1.31 7.85 2.96
N VAL A 230 -0.37 7.05 3.47
CA VAL A 230 0.94 6.86 2.84
C VAL A 230 0.77 6.24 1.46
N ASN A 231 1.53 6.75 0.50
CA ASN A 231 1.65 6.18 -0.84
C ASN A 231 3.09 5.76 -1.11
N PHE A 232 3.26 4.58 -1.68
CA PHE A 232 4.56 4.09 -2.13
C PHE A 232 4.48 3.52 -3.55
N ALA A 233 5.62 3.44 -4.23
CA ALA A 233 5.71 2.91 -5.57
C ALA A 233 6.11 1.42 -5.55
N ALA A 234 5.54 0.66 -6.47
CA ALA A 234 5.90 -0.73 -6.69
C ALA A 234 5.75 -1.09 -8.18
N GLY A 235 6.23 -2.29 -8.52
CA GLY A 235 6.10 -2.86 -9.85
C GLY A 235 7.21 -2.45 -10.80
N GLY A 236 8.07 -3.41 -11.16
CA GLY A 236 9.19 -3.20 -12.07
C GLY A 236 10.43 -2.57 -11.44
N ILE A 237 10.45 -2.32 -10.14
CA ILE A 237 11.62 -1.80 -9.42
C ILE A 237 12.56 -2.97 -9.15
N ALA A 238 13.68 -3.03 -9.87
CA ALA A 238 14.61 -4.16 -9.85
C ALA A 238 15.98 -3.82 -9.26
N THR A 239 16.38 -2.55 -9.30
CA THR A 239 17.72 -2.12 -8.89
C THR A 239 17.66 -1.04 -7.81
N PRO A 240 18.77 -0.83 -7.05
CA PRO A 240 18.86 0.31 -6.14
C PRO A 240 18.67 1.67 -6.83
N ALA A 241 19.09 1.79 -8.09
CA ALA A 241 18.90 3.02 -8.88
C ALA A 241 17.41 3.27 -9.18
N ASP A 242 16.63 2.23 -9.51
CA ASP A 242 15.17 2.35 -9.68
C ASP A 242 14.51 2.76 -8.36
N ALA A 243 14.98 2.18 -7.24
CA ALA A 243 14.49 2.54 -5.92
C ALA A 243 14.75 4.02 -5.62
N ALA A 244 15.96 4.51 -5.85
CA ALA A 244 16.34 5.90 -5.67
C ALA A 244 15.55 6.86 -6.59
N LEU A 245 15.25 6.43 -7.83
CA LEU A 245 14.41 7.21 -8.76
C LEU A 245 13.00 7.41 -8.21
N MET A 246 12.44 6.42 -7.50
CA MET A 246 11.08 6.45 -6.98
C MET A 246 10.96 7.13 -5.61
N MET A 247 12.06 7.33 -4.90
CA MET A 247 12.15 8.08 -3.63
C MET A 247 12.18 9.59 -3.85
#